data_e755e6902e1b8008bc9931d8648b71d1
#
_entry.id   e755e6902e1b8008bc9931d8648b71d1
#
_cell.length_a   1.000
_cell.length_b   1.000
_cell.length_c   1.000
_cell.angle_alpha   90.00
_cell.angle_beta   90.00
_cell.angle_gamma   90.00
#
_symmetry.space_group_name_H-M   'P 1'
#
loop_
_entity.id
_entity.type
_entity.pdbx_description
1 polymer ?
#
loop_
_entity_poly.entity_id
_entity_poly.type
_entity_poly.pdbx_seq_one_letter_code
_entity_poly.pdbx_strand_id
1 'polypeptide(L)'
;MIWLYSRYIMRLSWLAAASSLVFAFASPTFATEPREFILSNGMKVLLVEVPKAPVATVQVWYKVGSRNEVMGRAGLSHMLEHMMFKGTAKYPKGTFSRLIRKNGGMDNAFTSQDFTAYFENLAADRVELALELEADRMQGLVLDMPELTTEREVVKEERRLRTEDDPQGALVEALFAQAYLSHPYHWPVIGWFGDLDAMTLDDLQRHYDTYYSPNNATLVVVGDIKADTLLPMIKQLFEPIPRGPEPKPIATMEPEQKGERRFLLKRDAQVPFVMMGYRVPNFTSDDSYALDILDSILSHGKSSRLYQSLVYEQKSSLAVGAEYSLLQTDPGLFYFYALVSPGQKPEVVEDALHREIKRLQADPPTEQELQRAKNQVEATHIFEQDSNFRHAMLLGQAESVGAGWRKIDQFVERIRAVTAKDIQRVTRQYLTEDNRTVGTLIPVLPKQPETPSAAAQQGRP
;
A
#
# COMPACT_ATOMS: atom_id res chain seq x y z
N MET A 1 7.76 7.67 61.30
CA MET A 1 7.92 8.92 62.09
C MET A 1 7.09 9.97 61.33
N ILE A 2 5.82 10.12 61.63
CA ILE A 2 5.24 10.86 62.74
C ILE A 2 5.47 12.37 62.58
N TRP A 3 4.37 13.00 62.31
CA TRP A 3 3.64 14.15 62.89
C TRP A 3 3.64 15.37 62.00
N LEU A 4 2.49 15.85 61.54
CA LEU A 4 1.28 16.49 62.13
C LEU A 4 1.38 18.03 62.30
N TYR A 5 0.24 18.66 61.94
CA TYR A 5 -0.37 19.94 62.37
C TYR A 5 -0.03 21.18 61.50
N SER A 6 -0.88 22.12 61.23
CA SER A 6 -2.30 22.41 61.55
C SER A 6 -2.65 23.77 60.92
N ARG A 7 -3.86 23.90 60.41
CA ARG A 7 -4.71 25.08 60.27
C ARG A 7 -4.13 26.47 60.57
N TYR A 8 -4.31 27.42 59.64
CA TYR A 8 -4.88 28.73 59.97
C TYR A 8 -5.74 29.25 58.81
N ILE A 9 -7.01 29.55 59.18
CA ILE A 9 -8.00 30.29 58.37
C ILE A 9 -7.73 31.78 58.61
N MET A 10 -7.63 32.55 57.53
CA MET A 10 -7.98 33.97 57.60
C MET A 10 -8.60 34.42 56.28
N ARG A 11 -9.82 34.85 56.36
CA ARG A 11 -10.62 35.53 55.36
C ARG A 11 -10.01 36.90 55.06
N LEU A 12 -9.84 37.27 53.80
CA LEU A 12 -10.04 38.64 53.35
C LEU A 12 -10.59 38.62 51.92
N SER A 13 -11.70 39.27 51.77
CA SER A 13 -12.50 39.49 50.59
C SER A 13 -11.93 40.62 49.72
N TRP A 14 -12.36 40.63 48.43
CA TRP A 14 -12.40 41.74 47.47
C TRP A 14 -11.16 41.98 46.61
N LEU A 15 -11.22 41.50 45.35
CA LEU A 15 -11.41 42.33 44.16
C LEU A 15 -11.41 41.40 42.92
N ALA A 16 -12.57 41.31 42.30
CA ALA A 16 -12.73 40.65 40.99
C ALA A 16 -12.10 41.55 39.92
N ALA A 17 -10.96 41.17 39.40
CA ALA A 17 -10.46 41.61 38.11
C ALA A 17 -10.71 40.47 37.09
N ALA A 18 -11.77 40.60 36.30
CA ALA A 18 -12.06 39.70 35.17
C ALA A 18 -11.01 39.94 34.11
N SER A 19 -9.91 39.18 34.16
CA SER A 19 -9.01 39.02 33.02
C SER A 19 -9.65 38.00 32.07
N SER A 20 -10.38 38.46 31.05
CA SER A 20 -10.81 37.65 29.92
C SER A 20 -9.55 37.22 29.18
N LEU A 21 -9.01 36.05 29.54
CA LEU A 21 -8.08 35.34 28.67
C LEU A 21 -8.86 34.90 27.42
N VAL A 22 -8.74 35.68 26.35
CA VAL A 22 -9.08 35.23 25.02
C VAL A 22 -8.10 34.12 24.68
N PHE A 23 -8.51 32.86 24.91
CA PHE A 23 -7.90 31.73 24.25
C PHE A 23 -8.21 31.91 22.76
N ALA A 24 -7.28 32.51 22.02
CA ALA A 24 -7.23 32.34 20.60
C ALA A 24 -7.07 30.83 20.37
N PHE A 25 -8.17 30.15 20.11
CA PHE A 25 -8.12 28.84 19.49
C PHE A 25 -7.38 29.06 18.17
N ALA A 26 -6.10 28.72 18.14
CA ALA A 26 -5.40 28.49 16.89
C ALA A 26 -6.26 27.43 16.17
N SER A 27 -6.98 27.86 15.14
CA SER A 27 -7.64 26.92 14.24
C SER A 27 -6.57 25.89 13.86
N PRO A 28 -6.87 24.58 13.90
CA PRO A 28 -5.94 23.61 13.37
C PRO A 28 -5.60 24.09 11.97
N THR A 29 -4.32 24.36 11.71
CA THR A 29 -3.82 24.59 10.37
C THR A 29 -4.04 23.27 9.65
N PHE A 30 -5.17 23.16 8.93
CA PHE A 30 -5.35 22.09 7.97
C PHE A 30 -4.11 22.04 7.07
N ALA A 31 -3.71 20.85 6.67
CA ALA A 31 -2.64 20.66 5.70
C ALA A 31 -2.88 21.63 4.54
N THR A 32 -1.84 22.35 4.13
CA THR A 32 -1.96 23.33 3.05
C THR A 32 -2.46 22.62 1.80
N GLU A 33 -3.53 23.15 1.19
CA GLU A 33 -4.11 22.55 -0.03
C GLU A 33 -3.04 22.44 -1.13
N PRO A 34 -2.97 21.31 -1.85
CA PRO A 34 -2.01 21.13 -2.93
C PRO A 34 -2.20 22.18 -4.04
N ARG A 35 -1.12 22.85 -4.44
CA ARG A 35 -1.09 23.67 -5.65
C ARG A 35 -0.84 22.78 -6.86
N GLU A 36 -1.82 22.67 -7.73
CA GLU A 36 -1.77 21.82 -8.93
C GLU A 36 -1.32 22.64 -10.15
N PHE A 37 -0.39 22.05 -10.92
CA PHE A 37 0.06 22.59 -12.20
C PHE A 37 0.15 21.47 -13.23
N ILE A 38 -0.07 21.83 -14.50
CA ILE A 38 0.17 20.94 -15.64
C ILE A 38 1.25 21.58 -16.51
N LEU A 39 2.34 20.86 -16.71
CA LEU A 39 3.44 21.32 -17.56
C LEU A 39 3.07 21.19 -19.05
N SER A 40 3.81 21.89 -19.92
CA SER A 40 3.55 21.91 -21.38
C SER A 40 3.61 20.52 -22.02
N ASN A 41 4.42 19.61 -21.46
CA ASN A 41 4.51 18.21 -21.92
C ASN A 41 3.47 17.27 -21.30
N GLY A 42 2.57 17.79 -20.45
CA GLY A 42 1.46 17.05 -19.83
C GLY A 42 1.76 16.48 -18.44
N MET A 43 2.95 16.68 -17.89
CA MET A 43 3.27 16.25 -16.51
C MET A 43 2.41 17.00 -15.50
N LYS A 44 1.78 16.29 -14.58
CA LYS A 44 1.12 16.89 -13.44
C LYS A 44 2.11 17.16 -12.31
N VAL A 45 2.00 18.30 -11.67
CA VAL A 45 2.82 18.70 -10.51
C VAL A 45 1.92 19.12 -9.37
N LEU A 46 2.12 18.52 -8.20
CA LEU A 46 1.45 18.86 -6.94
C LEU A 46 2.51 19.37 -5.95
N LEU A 47 2.34 20.61 -5.48
CA LEU A 47 3.23 21.25 -4.51
C LEU A 47 2.46 21.57 -3.24
N VAL A 48 2.97 21.08 -2.08
CA VAL A 48 2.38 21.35 -0.76
C VAL A 48 3.41 22.02 0.13
N GLU A 49 3.14 23.26 0.53
CA GLU A 49 4.03 24.04 1.40
C GLU A 49 3.78 23.67 2.88
N VAL A 50 4.74 23.02 3.54
CA VAL A 50 4.66 22.60 4.95
C VAL A 50 5.91 23.09 5.69
N PRO A 51 5.93 24.35 6.19
CA PRO A 51 7.12 24.96 6.80
C PRO A 51 7.32 24.56 8.27
N LYS A 52 6.94 23.32 8.66
CA LYS A 52 7.07 22.82 10.04
C LYS A 52 8.52 22.44 10.39
N ALA A 53 9.28 21.93 9.41
CA ALA A 53 10.67 21.51 9.55
C ALA A 53 11.39 21.69 8.22
N PRO A 54 12.72 21.94 8.20
CA PRO A 54 13.49 22.20 6.99
C PRO A 54 13.77 20.93 6.18
N VAL A 55 12.73 20.17 5.88
CA VAL A 55 12.77 18.91 5.12
C VAL A 55 11.69 18.88 4.07
N ALA A 56 11.94 18.14 3.00
CA ALA A 56 10.96 17.89 1.95
C ALA A 56 11.04 16.44 1.46
N THR A 57 9.96 15.96 0.87
CA THR A 57 9.91 14.76 0.06
C THR A 57 9.61 15.13 -1.38
N VAL A 58 10.35 14.53 -2.30
CA VAL A 58 10.12 14.59 -3.74
C VAL A 58 9.68 13.20 -4.17
N GLN A 59 8.57 13.08 -4.89
CA GLN A 59 8.07 11.80 -5.37
C GLN A 59 7.66 11.90 -6.83
N VAL A 60 8.10 10.97 -7.67
CA VAL A 60 7.65 10.81 -9.05
C VAL A 60 6.86 9.52 -9.18
N TRP A 61 5.60 9.65 -9.58
CA TRP A 61 4.65 8.57 -9.71
C TRP A 61 4.33 8.30 -11.17
N TYR A 62 4.57 7.09 -11.64
CA TYR A 62 4.21 6.63 -12.98
C TYR A 62 2.95 5.75 -12.91
N LYS A 63 1.98 6.03 -13.78
CA LYS A 63 0.72 5.26 -13.88
C LYS A 63 0.97 3.94 -14.61
N VAL A 64 1.79 3.09 -14.02
CA VAL A 64 2.17 1.78 -14.54
C VAL A 64 2.58 0.85 -13.41
N GLY A 65 2.02 -0.34 -13.39
CA GLY A 65 2.34 -1.41 -12.45
C GLY A 65 2.07 -2.77 -13.09
N SER A 66 1.99 -3.82 -12.29
CA SER A 66 1.83 -5.18 -12.82
C SER A 66 0.56 -5.37 -13.67
N ARG A 67 -0.50 -4.58 -13.42
CA ARG A 67 -1.73 -4.64 -14.26
C ARG A 67 -1.50 -4.23 -15.72
N ASN A 68 -0.44 -3.50 -16.01
CA ASN A 68 -0.09 -3.01 -17.37
C ASN A 68 0.75 -4.00 -18.15
N GLU A 69 1.11 -5.12 -17.54
CA GLU A 69 1.96 -6.15 -18.14
C GLU A 69 1.14 -7.08 -19.04
N VAL A 70 1.84 -7.93 -19.80
CA VAL A 70 1.21 -8.89 -20.68
C VAL A 70 1.55 -10.32 -20.24
N MET A 71 0.71 -11.27 -20.61
CA MET A 71 0.93 -12.68 -20.32
C MET A 71 2.32 -13.14 -20.77
N GLY A 72 3.05 -13.81 -19.91
CA GLY A 72 4.42 -14.28 -20.15
C GLY A 72 5.50 -13.21 -19.92
N ARG A 73 5.13 -12.07 -19.31
CA ARG A 73 6.03 -10.96 -18.96
C ARG A 73 5.66 -10.32 -17.61
N ALA A 74 5.10 -11.12 -16.69
CA ALA A 74 4.81 -10.64 -15.34
C ALA A 74 6.11 -10.28 -14.58
N GLY A 75 6.09 -9.19 -13.83
CA GLY A 75 7.24 -8.64 -13.12
C GLY A 75 8.05 -7.61 -13.91
N LEU A 76 7.58 -7.20 -15.08
CA LEU A 76 8.29 -6.26 -15.95
C LEU A 76 8.39 -4.87 -15.33
N SER A 77 7.33 -4.38 -14.67
CA SER A 77 7.31 -3.09 -13.97
C SER A 77 8.26 -3.09 -12.79
N HIS A 78 8.28 -4.16 -12.00
CA HIS A 78 9.18 -4.31 -10.85
C HIS A 78 10.64 -4.46 -11.29
N MET A 79 10.92 -5.24 -12.33
CA MET A 79 12.26 -5.33 -12.90
C MET A 79 12.74 -3.96 -13.40
N LEU A 80 11.88 -3.18 -14.05
CA LEU A 80 12.24 -1.84 -14.50
C LEU A 80 12.48 -0.90 -13.31
N GLU A 81 11.72 -1.01 -12.21
CA GLU A 81 12.01 -0.28 -10.96
C GLU A 81 13.45 -0.50 -10.54
N HIS A 82 13.92 -1.76 -10.47
CA HIS A 82 15.31 -2.10 -10.16
C HIS A 82 16.32 -1.52 -11.15
N MET A 83 15.98 -1.61 -12.45
CA MET A 83 16.86 -1.08 -13.51
C MET A 83 16.98 0.44 -13.48
N MET A 84 15.98 1.17 -12.98
CA MET A 84 16.01 2.63 -12.82
C MET A 84 17.12 3.12 -11.88
N PHE A 85 17.68 2.26 -11.05
CA PHE A 85 18.85 2.56 -10.19
C PHE A 85 20.19 2.23 -10.84
N LYS A 86 20.19 1.74 -12.09
CA LYS A 86 21.45 1.35 -12.78
C LYS A 86 22.14 2.52 -13.46
N GLY A 87 21.47 3.69 -13.53
CA GLY A 87 22.07 4.96 -13.92
C GLY A 87 21.78 5.39 -15.35
N THR A 88 22.30 6.56 -15.65
CA THR A 88 22.22 7.25 -16.93
C THR A 88 23.61 7.55 -17.45
N ALA A 89 23.73 8.09 -18.65
CA ALA A 89 24.99 8.56 -19.17
C ALA A 89 25.58 9.71 -18.33
N LYS A 90 24.74 10.59 -17.76
CA LYS A 90 25.12 11.71 -16.88
C LYS A 90 25.43 11.25 -15.46
N TYR A 91 24.64 10.35 -14.93
CA TYR A 91 24.78 9.80 -13.57
C TYR A 91 24.93 8.27 -13.61
N PRO A 92 26.17 7.76 -13.81
CA PRO A 92 26.41 6.32 -13.88
C PRO A 92 25.95 5.57 -12.64
N LYS A 93 25.81 4.25 -12.74
CA LYS A 93 25.37 3.32 -11.68
C LYS A 93 25.89 3.69 -10.29
N GLY A 94 24.98 3.71 -9.31
CA GLY A 94 25.26 4.04 -7.92
C GLY A 94 25.51 5.52 -7.63
N THR A 95 25.57 6.39 -8.65
CA THR A 95 25.81 7.83 -8.45
C THR A 95 24.58 8.51 -7.87
N PHE A 96 23.39 8.18 -8.34
CA PHE A 96 22.12 8.72 -7.84
C PHE A 96 22.02 8.60 -6.31
N SER A 97 21.93 7.39 -5.81
CA SER A 97 21.79 7.12 -4.37
C SER A 97 22.98 7.61 -3.54
N ARG A 98 24.19 7.61 -4.12
CA ARG A 98 25.37 8.16 -3.46
C ARG A 98 25.26 9.67 -3.29
N LEU A 99 24.75 10.41 -4.29
CA LEU A 99 24.52 11.85 -4.22
C LEU A 99 23.45 12.19 -3.20
N ILE A 100 22.31 11.50 -3.19
CA ILE A 100 21.25 11.69 -2.21
C ILE A 100 21.79 11.46 -0.79
N ARG A 101 22.44 10.31 -0.53
CA ARG A 101 23.03 10.02 0.79
C ARG A 101 24.12 11.00 1.21
N LYS A 102 24.97 11.47 0.27
CA LYS A 102 26.00 12.49 0.55
C LYS A 102 25.39 13.81 1.03
N ASN A 103 24.16 14.12 0.59
CA ASN A 103 23.42 15.31 1.00
C ASN A 103 22.45 15.04 2.17
N GLY A 104 22.64 13.94 2.91
CA GLY A 104 21.84 13.60 4.11
C GLY A 104 20.44 13.06 3.82
N GLY A 105 20.13 12.77 2.56
CA GLY A 105 18.86 12.23 2.13
C GLY A 105 18.84 10.71 2.07
N MET A 106 17.64 10.18 1.80
CA MET A 106 17.39 8.78 1.46
C MET A 106 16.52 8.70 0.21
N ASP A 107 16.78 7.70 -0.60
CA ASP A 107 16.04 7.39 -1.81
C ASP A 107 15.53 5.94 -1.76
N ASN A 108 14.38 5.70 -2.36
CA ASN A 108 13.85 4.36 -2.59
C ASN A 108 12.76 4.39 -3.67
N ALA A 109 12.20 3.22 -4.00
CA ALA A 109 11.10 3.06 -4.91
C ALA A 109 10.19 1.92 -4.46
N PHE A 110 9.04 1.81 -5.09
CA PHE A 110 8.15 0.66 -4.95
C PHE A 110 7.22 0.55 -6.17
N THR A 111 6.89 -0.69 -6.50
CA THR A 111 5.92 -1.04 -7.55
C THR A 111 4.71 -1.71 -6.92
N SER A 112 3.52 -1.32 -7.39
CA SER A 112 2.25 -1.96 -7.06
C SER A 112 1.61 -2.57 -8.31
N GLN A 113 0.35 -2.96 -8.18
CA GLN A 113 -0.44 -3.38 -9.33
C GLN A 113 -0.74 -2.20 -10.28
N ASP A 114 -0.92 -0.98 -9.77
CA ASP A 114 -1.45 0.17 -10.51
C ASP A 114 -0.40 1.25 -10.83
N PHE A 115 0.68 1.32 -10.08
CA PHE A 115 1.68 2.38 -10.20
C PHE A 115 3.06 1.92 -9.75
N THR A 116 4.07 2.66 -10.23
CA THR A 116 5.45 2.62 -9.74
C THR A 116 5.84 4.01 -9.31
N ALA A 117 6.43 4.14 -8.12
CA ALA A 117 6.81 5.42 -7.55
C ALA A 117 8.25 5.42 -7.04
N TYR A 118 8.91 6.55 -7.23
CA TYR A 118 10.27 6.83 -6.75
C TYR A 118 10.22 8.02 -5.81
N PHE A 119 11.04 8.00 -4.76
CA PHE A 119 11.02 9.09 -3.80
C PHE A 119 12.36 9.36 -3.15
N GLU A 120 12.57 10.64 -2.83
CA GLU A 120 13.67 11.15 -2.05
C GLU A 120 13.12 11.93 -0.84
N ASN A 121 13.67 11.64 0.34
CA ASN A 121 13.48 12.44 1.54
C ASN A 121 14.79 13.13 1.89
N LEU A 122 14.78 14.46 1.98
CA LEU A 122 16.02 15.25 2.12
C LEU A 122 15.76 16.60 2.77
N ALA A 123 16.84 17.33 3.07
CA ALA A 123 16.72 18.72 3.53
C ALA A 123 16.10 19.60 2.42
N ALA A 124 15.26 20.55 2.81
CA ALA A 124 14.51 21.39 1.87
C ALA A 124 15.40 22.19 0.89
N ASP A 125 16.62 22.60 1.32
CA ASP A 125 17.62 23.27 0.49
C ASP A 125 18.32 22.34 -0.53
N ARG A 126 17.95 21.05 -0.56
CA ARG A 126 18.49 20.03 -1.48
C ARG A 126 17.45 19.49 -2.47
N VAL A 127 16.22 20.02 -2.47
CA VAL A 127 15.14 19.58 -3.38
C VAL A 127 15.56 19.69 -4.85
N GLU A 128 16.32 20.71 -5.23
CA GLU A 128 16.84 20.88 -6.60
C GLU A 128 17.63 19.64 -7.07
N LEU A 129 18.49 19.09 -6.21
CA LEU A 129 19.28 17.89 -6.54
C LEU A 129 18.37 16.70 -6.86
N ALA A 130 17.33 16.47 -6.05
CA ALA A 130 16.38 15.37 -6.29
C ALA A 130 15.64 15.57 -7.62
N LEU A 131 15.14 16.78 -7.88
CA LEU A 131 14.45 17.11 -9.13
C LEU A 131 15.36 16.93 -10.36
N GLU A 132 16.65 17.33 -10.27
CA GLU A 132 17.61 17.15 -11.36
C GLU A 132 17.86 15.66 -11.64
N LEU A 133 18.03 14.86 -10.59
CA LEU A 133 18.27 13.42 -10.71
C LEU A 133 17.04 12.69 -11.29
N GLU A 134 15.84 13.06 -10.85
CA GLU A 134 14.58 12.48 -11.35
C GLU A 134 14.32 12.85 -12.82
N ALA A 135 14.54 14.10 -13.19
CA ALA A 135 14.40 14.54 -14.58
C ALA A 135 15.39 13.82 -15.52
N ASP A 136 16.62 13.59 -15.05
CA ASP A 136 17.64 12.89 -15.83
C ASP A 136 17.26 11.41 -16.02
N ARG A 137 16.84 10.68 -14.97
CA ARG A 137 16.49 9.26 -15.11
C ARG A 137 15.18 9.02 -15.84
N MET A 138 14.25 9.99 -15.86
CA MET A 138 13.02 9.90 -16.62
C MET A 138 13.26 9.75 -18.13
N GLN A 139 14.36 10.31 -18.66
CA GLN A 139 14.65 10.29 -20.10
C GLN A 139 15.97 9.63 -20.47
N GLY A 140 16.87 9.45 -19.50
CA GLY A 140 18.26 9.09 -19.76
C GLY A 140 18.68 7.70 -19.29
N LEU A 141 17.73 6.86 -18.87
CA LEU A 141 18.02 5.51 -18.37
C LEU A 141 18.81 4.70 -19.40
N VAL A 142 19.91 4.10 -18.95
CA VAL A 142 20.70 3.17 -19.75
C VAL A 142 20.34 1.74 -19.39
N LEU A 143 19.68 1.03 -20.32
CA LEU A 143 19.37 -0.37 -20.18
C LEU A 143 20.41 -1.21 -20.93
N ASP A 144 21.08 -2.14 -20.23
CA ASP A 144 22.04 -3.05 -20.83
C ASP A 144 21.86 -4.50 -20.34
N MET A 145 22.38 -5.45 -21.12
CA MET A 145 22.26 -6.88 -20.82
C MET A 145 23.04 -7.32 -19.58
N PRO A 146 24.26 -6.85 -19.32
CA PRO A 146 24.99 -7.20 -18.12
C PRO A 146 24.23 -6.84 -16.82
N GLU A 147 23.65 -5.63 -16.76
CA GLU A 147 22.85 -5.21 -15.59
C GLU A 147 21.56 -6.00 -15.48
N LEU A 148 20.81 -6.19 -16.59
CA LEU A 148 19.60 -7.01 -16.59
C LEU A 148 19.87 -8.44 -16.11
N THR A 149 20.96 -9.05 -16.56
CA THR A 149 21.34 -10.43 -16.16
C THR A 149 21.62 -10.50 -14.67
N THR A 150 22.34 -9.50 -14.13
CA THR A 150 22.63 -9.45 -12.70
C THR A 150 21.36 -9.20 -11.88
N GLU A 151 20.55 -8.24 -12.29
CA GLU A 151 19.38 -7.82 -11.53
C GLU A 151 18.26 -8.86 -11.58
N ARG A 152 18.16 -9.63 -12.66
CA ARG A 152 17.25 -10.78 -12.73
C ARG A 152 17.49 -11.77 -11.59
N GLU A 153 18.73 -12.08 -11.27
CA GLU A 153 19.04 -12.99 -10.16
C GLU A 153 18.72 -12.34 -8.80
N VAL A 154 18.90 -11.02 -8.66
CA VAL A 154 18.49 -10.28 -7.46
C VAL A 154 16.96 -10.35 -7.27
N VAL A 155 16.17 -10.05 -8.32
CA VAL A 155 14.70 -10.12 -8.27
C VAL A 155 14.22 -11.57 -8.02
N LYS A 156 14.87 -12.56 -8.61
CA LYS A 156 14.56 -14.00 -8.34
C LYS A 156 14.84 -14.37 -6.89
N GLU A 157 15.91 -13.85 -6.31
CA GLU A 157 16.20 -14.08 -4.88
C GLU A 157 15.18 -13.36 -3.98
N GLU A 158 14.81 -12.13 -4.30
CA GLU A 158 13.74 -11.43 -3.61
C GLU A 158 12.42 -12.19 -3.69
N ARG A 159 12.07 -12.75 -4.86
CA ARG A 159 10.91 -13.62 -5.00
C ARG A 159 10.99 -14.86 -4.10
N ARG A 160 12.17 -15.51 -4.00
CA ARG A 160 12.35 -16.63 -3.06
C ARG A 160 12.02 -16.20 -1.64
N LEU A 161 12.62 -15.11 -1.16
CA LEU A 161 12.41 -14.60 0.19
C LEU A 161 10.97 -14.17 0.48
N ARG A 162 10.28 -13.55 -0.48
CA ARG A 162 8.94 -12.96 -0.27
C ARG A 162 7.79 -13.93 -0.54
N THR A 163 8.03 -14.97 -1.33
CA THR A 163 6.95 -15.85 -1.80
C THR A 163 7.28 -17.32 -1.60
N GLU A 164 8.46 -17.82 -2.05
CA GLU A 164 8.73 -19.25 -1.97
C GLU A 164 9.04 -19.70 -0.53
N ASP A 165 9.80 -18.91 0.22
CA ASP A 165 10.20 -19.15 1.60
C ASP A 165 9.23 -18.53 2.62
N ASP A 166 8.28 -17.69 2.16
CA ASP A 166 7.18 -17.16 2.96
C ASP A 166 5.85 -17.85 2.62
N PRO A 167 5.39 -18.81 3.44
CA PRO A 167 4.14 -19.52 3.19
C PRO A 167 2.91 -18.60 3.14
N GLN A 168 2.92 -17.50 3.90
CA GLN A 168 1.81 -16.53 3.90
C GLN A 168 1.82 -15.70 2.62
N GLY A 169 2.97 -15.19 2.19
CA GLY A 169 3.15 -14.51 0.92
C GLY A 169 2.73 -15.38 -0.27
N ALA A 170 3.09 -16.67 -0.25
CA ALA A 170 2.65 -17.62 -1.27
C ALA A 170 1.13 -17.81 -1.30
N LEU A 171 0.45 -17.80 -0.14
CA LEU A 171 -1.01 -17.91 -0.09
C LEU A 171 -1.69 -16.63 -0.58
N VAL A 172 -1.16 -15.45 -0.26
CA VAL A 172 -1.66 -14.15 -0.79
C VAL A 172 -1.58 -14.15 -2.32
N GLU A 173 -0.43 -14.48 -2.89
CA GLU A 173 -0.24 -14.58 -4.35
C GLU A 173 -1.26 -15.55 -4.97
N ALA A 174 -1.41 -16.74 -4.39
CA ALA A 174 -2.35 -17.74 -4.89
C ALA A 174 -3.81 -17.28 -4.76
N LEU A 175 -4.18 -16.53 -3.70
CA LEU A 175 -5.52 -15.97 -3.54
C LEU A 175 -5.85 -15.01 -4.68
N PHE A 176 -4.97 -14.03 -4.97
CA PHE A 176 -5.17 -13.09 -6.07
C PHE A 176 -5.24 -13.81 -7.41
N ALA A 177 -4.33 -14.77 -7.66
CA ALA A 177 -4.33 -15.57 -8.88
C ALA A 177 -5.63 -16.38 -9.10
N GLN A 178 -6.32 -16.78 -8.03
CA GLN A 178 -7.57 -17.52 -8.11
C GLN A 178 -8.81 -16.60 -8.07
N ALA A 179 -8.73 -15.44 -7.43
CA ALA A 179 -9.84 -14.50 -7.33
C ALA A 179 -10.13 -13.79 -8.66
N TYR A 180 -9.12 -13.61 -9.50
CA TYR A 180 -9.26 -13.01 -10.81
C TYR A 180 -8.99 -14.04 -11.93
N LEU A 181 -9.95 -14.19 -12.82
CA LEU A 181 -9.85 -15.14 -13.94
C LEU A 181 -9.18 -14.50 -15.17
N SER A 182 -9.55 -13.28 -15.49
CA SER A 182 -9.06 -12.58 -16.67
C SER A 182 -8.42 -11.22 -16.36
N HIS A 183 -8.77 -10.60 -15.22
CA HIS A 183 -8.25 -9.29 -14.89
C HIS A 183 -6.76 -9.37 -14.48
N PRO A 184 -5.90 -8.44 -14.94
CA PRO A 184 -4.45 -8.45 -14.66
C PRO A 184 -4.05 -8.41 -13.17
N TYR A 185 -4.95 -8.12 -12.25
CA TYR A 185 -4.68 -8.21 -10.81
C TYR A 185 -4.37 -9.64 -10.33
N HIS A 186 -4.53 -10.65 -11.19
CA HIS A 186 -4.11 -12.01 -10.90
C HIS A 186 -2.59 -12.22 -10.94
N TRP A 187 -1.83 -11.29 -11.55
CA TRP A 187 -0.39 -11.44 -11.67
C TRP A 187 0.35 -10.91 -10.44
N PRO A 188 1.40 -11.62 -9.98
CA PRO A 188 2.24 -11.09 -8.90
C PRO A 188 3.06 -9.90 -9.40
N VAL A 189 3.17 -8.86 -8.59
CA VAL A 189 3.97 -7.67 -8.90
C VAL A 189 5.43 -8.04 -9.16
N ILE A 190 5.97 -8.99 -8.40
CA ILE A 190 7.36 -9.45 -8.56
C ILE A 190 7.58 -10.33 -9.80
N GLY A 191 6.51 -10.84 -10.41
CA GLY A 191 6.57 -11.73 -11.57
C GLY A 191 6.77 -13.21 -11.22
N TRP A 192 6.48 -14.09 -12.19
CA TRP A 192 6.75 -15.53 -12.08
C TRP A 192 8.20 -15.82 -12.49
N PHE A 193 8.82 -16.86 -11.95
CA PHE A 193 10.18 -17.26 -12.34
C PHE A 193 10.35 -17.44 -13.86
N GLY A 194 9.40 -18.14 -14.50
CA GLY A 194 9.45 -18.34 -15.95
C GLY A 194 9.38 -17.05 -16.76
N ASP A 195 8.60 -16.07 -16.28
CA ASP A 195 8.47 -14.76 -16.94
C ASP A 195 9.73 -13.92 -16.74
N LEU A 196 10.30 -13.95 -15.52
CA LEU A 196 11.58 -13.31 -15.24
C LEU A 196 12.73 -13.86 -16.09
N ASP A 197 12.77 -15.19 -16.28
CA ASP A 197 13.78 -15.84 -17.15
C ASP A 197 13.59 -15.50 -18.63
N ALA A 198 12.34 -15.36 -19.08
CA ALA A 198 11.99 -15.04 -20.46
C ALA A 198 12.08 -13.55 -20.82
N MET A 199 12.19 -12.66 -19.81
CA MET A 199 12.23 -11.22 -19.99
C MET A 199 13.48 -10.78 -20.77
N THR A 200 13.26 -9.93 -21.78
CA THR A 200 14.33 -9.41 -22.64
C THR A 200 14.59 -7.92 -22.40
N LEU A 201 15.75 -7.45 -22.86
CA LEU A 201 16.07 -6.02 -22.81
C LEU A 201 15.09 -5.18 -23.64
N ASP A 202 14.63 -5.73 -24.77
CA ASP A 202 13.64 -5.09 -25.63
C ASP A 202 12.24 -4.98 -24.97
N ASP A 203 11.86 -5.93 -24.11
CA ASP A 203 10.64 -5.83 -23.30
C ASP A 203 10.75 -4.66 -22.31
N LEU A 204 11.90 -4.51 -21.63
CA LEU A 204 12.15 -3.41 -20.70
C LEU A 204 12.19 -2.06 -21.42
N GLN A 205 12.88 -1.99 -22.57
CA GLN A 205 12.96 -0.74 -23.33
C GLN A 205 11.58 -0.29 -23.81
N ARG A 206 10.77 -1.19 -24.37
CA ARG A 206 9.39 -0.88 -24.77
C ARG A 206 8.52 -0.43 -23.59
N HIS A 207 8.70 -1.06 -22.43
CA HIS A 207 7.95 -0.69 -21.23
C HIS A 207 8.35 0.71 -20.73
N TYR A 208 9.64 1.00 -20.70
CA TYR A 208 10.17 2.31 -20.37
C TYR A 208 9.67 3.38 -21.36
N ASP A 209 9.82 3.17 -22.65
CA ASP A 209 9.41 4.12 -23.71
C ASP A 209 7.89 4.39 -23.69
N THR A 210 7.10 3.40 -23.24
CA THR A 210 5.64 3.52 -23.22
C THR A 210 5.14 4.26 -22.00
N TYR A 211 5.71 4.00 -20.84
CA TYR A 211 5.11 4.42 -19.56
C TYR A 211 5.91 5.46 -18.78
N TYR A 212 7.24 5.56 -18.99
CA TYR A 212 8.10 6.46 -18.23
C TYR A 212 8.27 7.80 -18.95
N SER A 213 7.16 8.53 -19.03
CA SER A 213 7.08 9.81 -19.74
C SER A 213 6.29 10.83 -18.92
N PRO A 214 6.54 12.16 -19.15
CA PRO A 214 5.91 13.22 -18.35
C PRO A 214 4.38 13.15 -18.30
N ASN A 215 3.72 12.88 -19.43
CA ASN A 215 2.25 12.81 -19.50
C ASN A 215 1.64 11.60 -18.80
N ASN A 216 2.44 10.59 -18.43
CA ASN A 216 2.04 9.46 -17.63
C ASN A 216 2.54 9.54 -16.19
N ALA A 217 3.15 10.67 -15.80
CA ALA A 217 3.74 10.88 -14.49
C ALA A 217 3.08 12.01 -13.70
N THR A 218 3.14 11.89 -12.37
CA THR A 218 2.79 12.95 -11.43
C THR A 218 3.99 13.21 -10.51
N LEU A 219 4.47 14.46 -10.48
CA LEU A 219 5.45 14.92 -9.50
C LEU A 219 4.73 15.47 -8.28
N VAL A 220 5.06 14.97 -7.11
CA VAL A 220 4.54 15.45 -5.82
C VAL A 220 5.70 15.93 -4.96
N VAL A 221 5.66 17.18 -4.51
CA VAL A 221 6.65 17.73 -3.57
C VAL A 221 5.93 18.29 -2.36
N VAL A 222 6.27 17.76 -1.18
CA VAL A 222 5.68 18.17 0.10
C VAL A 222 6.78 18.53 1.08
N GLY A 223 6.73 19.70 1.70
CA GLY A 223 7.72 20.10 2.70
C GLY A 223 7.93 21.60 2.82
N ASP A 224 9.06 21.98 3.39
CA ASP A 224 9.45 23.39 3.54
C ASP A 224 9.95 23.95 2.19
N ILE A 225 9.03 24.13 1.28
CA ILE A 225 9.23 24.65 -0.07
C ILE A 225 8.40 25.92 -0.28
N LYS A 226 8.74 26.64 -1.34
CA LYS A 226 7.94 27.75 -1.87
C LYS A 226 7.57 27.43 -3.32
N ALA A 227 6.29 27.17 -3.56
CA ALA A 227 5.81 26.76 -4.87
C ALA A 227 6.15 27.76 -5.98
N ASP A 228 6.06 29.08 -5.69
CA ASP A 228 6.40 30.12 -6.66
C ASP A 228 7.90 30.15 -7.07
N THR A 229 8.79 29.69 -6.18
CA THR A 229 10.21 29.56 -6.44
C THR A 229 10.54 28.24 -7.12
N LEU A 230 9.88 27.16 -6.69
CA LEU A 230 10.18 25.80 -7.14
C LEU A 230 9.60 25.50 -8.53
N LEU A 231 8.43 26.01 -8.85
CA LEU A 231 7.76 25.77 -10.14
C LEU A 231 8.59 26.18 -11.37
N PRO A 232 9.26 27.37 -11.41
CA PRO A 232 10.15 27.71 -12.53
C PRO A 232 11.28 26.71 -12.73
N MET A 233 11.89 26.21 -11.65
CA MET A 233 12.94 25.19 -11.69
C MET A 233 12.39 23.85 -12.20
N ILE A 234 11.24 23.41 -11.70
CA ILE A 234 10.57 22.19 -12.20
C ILE A 234 10.30 22.31 -13.70
N LYS A 235 9.80 23.44 -14.17
CA LYS A 235 9.59 23.69 -15.60
C LYS A 235 10.89 23.60 -16.40
N GLN A 236 11.97 24.23 -15.90
CA GLN A 236 13.27 24.19 -16.57
C GLN A 236 13.81 22.76 -16.70
N LEU A 237 13.59 21.90 -15.71
CA LEU A 237 14.11 20.52 -15.69
C LEU A 237 13.21 19.55 -16.47
N PHE A 238 11.90 19.65 -16.33
CA PHE A 238 10.98 18.63 -16.86
C PHE A 238 10.30 19.01 -18.17
N GLU A 239 10.01 20.29 -18.48
CA GLU A 239 9.37 20.67 -19.74
C GLU A 239 10.17 20.34 -21.02
N PRO A 240 11.53 20.32 -20.98
CA PRO A 240 12.32 19.85 -22.12
C PRO A 240 12.17 18.36 -22.42
N ILE A 241 11.71 17.54 -21.47
CA ILE A 241 11.48 16.12 -21.69
C ILE A 241 10.26 15.96 -22.58
N PRO A 242 10.38 15.25 -23.73
CA PRO A 242 9.28 15.14 -24.67
C PRO A 242 8.09 14.37 -24.08
N ARG A 243 6.90 14.75 -24.49
CA ARG A 243 5.67 13.97 -24.22
C ARG A 243 5.81 12.58 -24.84
N GLY A 244 5.51 11.54 -24.07
CA GLY A 244 5.48 10.15 -24.54
C GLY A 244 4.17 9.76 -25.21
N PRO A 245 4.07 8.52 -25.67
CA PRO A 245 2.82 7.97 -26.19
C PRO A 245 1.74 7.94 -25.10
N GLU A 246 0.47 7.94 -25.51
CA GLU A 246 -0.64 7.65 -24.59
C GLU A 246 -0.72 6.13 -24.37
N PRO A 247 -0.56 5.65 -23.12
CA PRO A 247 -0.72 4.23 -22.85
C PRO A 247 -2.12 3.74 -23.23
N LYS A 248 -2.19 2.57 -23.84
CA LYS A 248 -3.49 1.98 -24.18
C LYS A 248 -4.26 1.64 -22.91
N PRO A 249 -5.55 1.98 -22.82
CA PRO A 249 -6.37 1.62 -21.67
C PRO A 249 -6.49 0.10 -21.58
N ILE A 250 -6.45 -0.43 -20.37
CA ILE A 250 -6.73 -1.84 -20.12
C ILE A 250 -8.24 -1.99 -20.05
N ALA A 251 -8.80 -2.68 -21.03
CA ALA A 251 -10.24 -2.88 -21.19
C ALA A 251 -10.73 -4.24 -20.65
N THR A 252 -9.88 -4.97 -19.93
CA THR A 252 -10.23 -6.29 -19.40
C THR A 252 -11.22 -6.16 -18.26
N MET A 253 -12.39 -6.76 -18.44
CA MET A 253 -13.41 -6.88 -17.39
C MET A 253 -13.33 -8.28 -16.79
N GLU A 254 -13.27 -8.35 -15.46
CA GLU A 254 -13.38 -9.63 -14.77
C GLU A 254 -14.82 -10.16 -14.86
N PRO A 255 -15.05 -11.41 -15.33
CA PRO A 255 -16.40 -11.97 -15.38
C PRO A 255 -16.98 -12.12 -13.98
N GLU A 256 -18.32 -12.04 -13.90
CA GLU A 256 -19.05 -12.26 -12.64
C GLU A 256 -18.77 -13.68 -12.13
N GLN A 257 -18.42 -13.78 -10.84
CA GLN A 257 -18.26 -15.06 -10.19
C GLN A 257 -19.63 -15.63 -9.76
N LYS A 258 -19.89 -16.89 -10.11
CA LYS A 258 -21.16 -17.60 -9.82
C LYS A 258 -20.87 -18.90 -9.09
N GLY A 259 -20.35 -18.79 -7.88
CA GLY A 259 -19.99 -19.90 -7.01
C GLY A 259 -18.62 -19.71 -6.37
N GLU A 260 -18.46 -20.27 -5.18
CA GLU A 260 -17.22 -20.23 -4.43
C GLU A 260 -16.05 -20.86 -5.22
N ARG A 261 -14.90 -20.20 -5.17
CA ARG A 261 -13.61 -20.79 -5.60
C ARG A 261 -12.85 -21.21 -4.36
N ARG A 262 -12.25 -22.42 -4.40
CA ARG A 262 -11.51 -22.96 -3.25
C ARG A 262 -10.25 -23.67 -3.70
N PHE A 263 -9.14 -23.42 -2.98
CA PHE A 263 -7.87 -24.10 -3.24
C PHE A 263 -7.11 -24.39 -1.94
N LEU A 264 -6.22 -25.36 -2.02
CA LEU A 264 -5.30 -25.73 -0.94
C LEU A 264 -3.86 -25.51 -1.42
N LEU A 265 -3.07 -24.85 -0.58
CA LEU A 265 -1.63 -24.67 -0.79
C LEU A 265 -0.86 -25.47 0.25
N LYS A 266 0.04 -26.33 -0.20
CA LYS A 266 0.92 -27.12 0.69
C LYS A 266 2.30 -26.47 0.69
N ARG A 267 2.79 -26.05 1.87
CA ARG A 267 4.10 -25.42 2.06
C ARG A 267 4.70 -25.86 3.40
N ASP A 268 6.02 -25.73 3.51
CA ASP A 268 6.69 -25.79 4.80
C ASP A 268 6.23 -24.63 5.67
N ALA A 269 5.51 -24.93 6.73
CA ALA A 269 4.94 -23.95 7.66
C ALA A 269 4.69 -24.58 9.02
N GLN A 270 4.66 -23.78 10.06
CA GLN A 270 4.44 -24.26 11.42
C GLN A 270 2.95 -24.48 11.73
N VAL A 271 2.08 -23.63 11.21
CA VAL A 271 0.64 -23.66 11.45
C VAL A 271 -0.13 -23.37 10.15
N PRO A 272 -1.39 -23.82 10.05
CA PRO A 272 -2.22 -23.48 8.91
C PRO A 272 -2.52 -21.98 8.85
N PHE A 273 -2.80 -21.48 7.64
CA PHE A 273 -3.23 -20.11 7.38
C PHE A 273 -4.44 -20.12 6.44
N VAL A 274 -5.46 -19.35 6.76
CA VAL A 274 -6.71 -19.27 5.99
C VAL A 274 -6.85 -17.86 5.45
N MET A 275 -7.20 -17.74 4.18
CA MET A 275 -7.59 -16.47 3.56
C MET A 275 -8.91 -16.61 2.82
N MET A 276 -9.71 -15.54 2.85
CA MET A 276 -10.96 -15.44 2.10
C MET A 276 -11.03 -14.08 1.43
N GLY A 277 -11.17 -14.04 0.11
CA GLY A 277 -11.27 -12.83 -0.68
C GLY A 277 -12.65 -12.68 -1.33
N TYR A 278 -13.13 -11.45 -1.42
CA TYR A 278 -14.37 -11.04 -2.06
C TYR A 278 -14.09 -9.86 -2.98
N ARG A 279 -14.52 -9.92 -4.23
CA ARG A 279 -14.37 -8.77 -5.14
C ARG A 279 -15.32 -7.66 -4.75
N VAL A 280 -14.78 -6.46 -4.65
CA VAL A 280 -15.51 -5.27 -4.17
C VAL A 280 -15.16 -4.06 -5.03
N PRO A 281 -16.03 -3.03 -5.07
CA PRO A 281 -15.73 -1.79 -5.78
C PRO A 281 -14.60 -1.00 -5.11
N ASN A 282 -14.01 -0.11 -5.90
CA ASN A 282 -12.99 0.86 -5.52
C ASN A 282 -13.61 2.26 -5.32
N PHE A 283 -12.77 3.32 -5.31
CA PHE A 283 -13.16 4.73 -5.14
C PHE A 283 -14.20 5.25 -6.12
N THR A 284 -14.50 4.54 -7.20
CA THR A 284 -15.54 4.93 -8.18
C THR A 284 -16.95 4.74 -7.65
N SER A 285 -17.12 3.94 -6.58
CA SER A 285 -18.39 3.72 -5.89
C SER A 285 -18.38 4.33 -4.49
N ASP A 286 -19.48 4.94 -4.08
CA ASP A 286 -19.66 5.42 -2.70
C ASP A 286 -19.66 4.27 -1.67
N ASP A 287 -19.89 3.03 -2.09
CA ASP A 287 -19.80 1.85 -1.25
C ASP A 287 -18.37 1.61 -0.70
N SER A 288 -17.37 2.14 -1.37
CA SER A 288 -15.96 2.04 -0.93
C SER A 288 -15.73 2.63 0.45
N TYR A 289 -16.40 3.72 0.81
CA TYR A 289 -16.29 4.32 2.15
C TYR A 289 -16.94 3.45 3.23
N ALA A 290 -18.04 2.77 2.90
CA ALA A 290 -18.67 1.80 3.80
C ALA A 290 -17.80 0.54 3.97
N LEU A 291 -17.14 0.09 2.91
CA LEU A 291 -16.17 -1.04 2.96
C LEU A 291 -14.94 -0.69 3.80
N ASP A 292 -14.44 0.53 3.73
CA ASP A 292 -13.31 1.00 4.55
C ASP A 292 -13.67 1.04 6.05
N ILE A 293 -14.87 1.52 6.39
CA ILE A 293 -15.38 1.45 7.78
C ILE A 293 -15.64 0.00 8.20
N LEU A 294 -16.13 -0.86 7.30
CA LEU A 294 -16.32 -2.28 7.58
C LEU A 294 -15.00 -2.97 7.94
N ASP A 295 -13.93 -2.68 7.20
CA ASP A 295 -12.59 -3.15 7.52
C ASP A 295 -12.16 -2.71 8.92
N SER A 296 -12.34 -1.43 9.26
CA SER A 296 -12.02 -0.91 10.59
C SER A 296 -12.81 -1.60 11.72
N ILE A 297 -14.12 -1.86 11.54
CA ILE A 297 -14.95 -2.59 12.51
C ILE A 297 -14.42 -4.01 12.72
N LEU A 298 -14.04 -4.67 11.63
CA LEU A 298 -13.63 -6.07 11.64
C LEU A 298 -12.22 -6.28 12.18
N SER A 299 -11.24 -5.43 11.82
CA SER A 299 -9.83 -5.75 12.01
C SER A 299 -9.00 -4.71 12.78
N HIS A 300 -9.43 -3.45 12.92
CA HIS A 300 -8.57 -2.46 13.53
C HIS A 300 -8.55 -2.49 15.06
N GLY A 301 -7.40 -2.95 15.60
CA GLY A 301 -7.10 -2.96 17.02
C GLY A 301 -7.76 -4.11 17.80
N LYS A 302 -7.41 -4.19 19.09
CA LYS A 302 -7.85 -5.30 19.95
C LYS A 302 -9.35 -5.30 20.26
N SER A 303 -10.07 -4.22 20.00
CA SER A 303 -11.52 -4.12 20.18
C SER A 303 -12.32 -4.46 18.92
N SER A 304 -11.65 -4.83 17.84
CA SER A 304 -12.28 -5.25 16.59
C SER A 304 -12.99 -6.60 16.73
N ARG A 305 -14.02 -6.84 15.90
CA ARG A 305 -14.84 -8.05 16.02
C ARG A 305 -14.05 -9.32 15.83
N LEU A 306 -13.17 -9.36 14.81
CA LEU A 306 -12.38 -10.56 14.52
C LEU A 306 -11.39 -10.85 15.66
N TYR A 307 -10.70 -9.84 16.17
CA TYR A 307 -9.77 -10.06 17.28
C TYR A 307 -10.49 -10.57 18.53
N GLN A 308 -11.61 -9.94 18.93
CA GLN A 308 -12.37 -10.35 20.10
C GLN A 308 -12.86 -11.78 19.94
N SER A 309 -13.51 -12.11 18.81
CA SER A 309 -14.10 -13.41 18.57
C SER A 309 -13.04 -14.52 18.43
N LEU A 310 -12.07 -14.38 17.54
CA LEU A 310 -11.18 -15.48 17.16
C LEU A 310 -9.90 -15.56 18.02
N VAL A 311 -9.36 -14.42 18.45
CA VAL A 311 -8.09 -14.41 19.20
C VAL A 311 -8.34 -14.43 20.70
N TYR A 312 -9.23 -13.56 21.21
CA TYR A 312 -9.43 -13.39 22.65
C TYR A 312 -10.37 -14.46 23.24
N GLU A 313 -11.60 -14.62 22.69
CA GLU A 313 -12.63 -15.51 23.23
C GLU A 313 -12.38 -16.97 22.84
N GLN A 314 -12.35 -17.27 21.53
CA GLN A 314 -12.25 -18.64 21.02
C GLN A 314 -10.83 -19.18 21.05
N LYS A 315 -9.80 -18.31 21.02
CA LYS A 315 -8.38 -18.66 20.91
C LYS A 315 -8.09 -19.61 19.75
N SER A 316 -8.91 -19.52 18.70
CA SER A 316 -8.80 -20.34 17.50
C SER A 316 -7.76 -19.82 16.52
N SER A 317 -7.36 -18.55 16.64
CA SER A 317 -6.36 -17.90 15.80
C SER A 317 -5.29 -17.20 16.63
N LEU A 318 -4.03 -17.24 16.16
CA LEU A 318 -2.91 -16.46 16.70
C LEU A 318 -2.97 -15.00 16.24
N ALA A 319 -3.42 -14.80 15.01
CA ALA A 319 -3.65 -13.50 14.39
C ALA A 319 -4.81 -13.60 13.43
N VAL A 320 -5.57 -12.51 13.28
CA VAL A 320 -6.69 -12.40 12.36
C VAL A 320 -6.86 -10.95 11.95
N GLY A 321 -7.27 -10.73 10.71
CA GLY A 321 -7.61 -9.41 10.21
C GLY A 321 -8.43 -9.46 8.94
N ALA A 322 -8.79 -8.29 8.48
CA ALA A 322 -9.34 -8.01 7.17
C ALA A 322 -8.52 -6.88 6.54
N GLU A 323 -8.61 -6.74 5.23
CA GLU A 323 -7.94 -5.67 4.51
C GLU A 323 -8.75 -5.28 3.27
N TYR A 324 -8.88 -3.99 3.08
CA TYR A 324 -9.48 -3.37 1.91
C TYR A 324 -8.69 -2.15 1.49
N SER A 325 -8.53 -1.93 0.20
CA SER A 325 -7.95 -0.70 -0.35
C SER A 325 -8.96 0.01 -1.24
N LEU A 326 -9.33 1.22 -0.83
CA LEU A 326 -10.21 2.10 -1.59
C LEU A 326 -9.52 2.65 -2.85
N LEU A 327 -8.23 3.01 -2.74
CA LEU A 327 -7.45 3.62 -3.82
C LEU A 327 -6.79 2.57 -4.71
N GLN A 328 -7.58 1.99 -5.62
CA GLN A 328 -7.16 1.10 -6.69
C GLN A 328 -7.80 1.56 -8.01
N THR A 329 -7.12 1.31 -9.14
CA THR A 329 -7.63 1.70 -10.47
C THR A 329 -8.89 0.92 -10.84
N ASP A 330 -8.90 -0.37 -10.55
CA ASP A 330 -10.02 -1.29 -10.83
C ASP A 330 -10.59 -1.89 -9.55
N PRO A 331 -11.77 -2.55 -9.60
CA PRO A 331 -12.35 -3.24 -8.45
C PRO A 331 -11.38 -4.26 -7.83
N GLY A 332 -11.14 -4.13 -6.54
CA GLY A 332 -10.17 -4.91 -5.78
C GLY A 332 -10.78 -6.06 -4.98
N LEU A 333 -10.02 -6.52 -3.99
CA LEU A 333 -10.48 -7.51 -3.03
C LEU A 333 -10.67 -6.87 -1.66
N PHE A 334 -11.76 -7.25 -1.00
CA PHE A 334 -11.88 -7.24 0.45
C PHE A 334 -11.49 -8.63 0.93
N TYR A 335 -10.42 -8.78 1.67
CA TYR A 335 -9.99 -10.12 2.09
C TYR A 335 -9.75 -10.22 3.59
N PHE A 336 -10.05 -11.39 4.11
CA PHE A 336 -9.80 -11.81 5.48
C PHE A 336 -8.60 -12.73 5.50
N TYR A 337 -7.85 -12.70 6.60
CA TYR A 337 -6.76 -13.63 6.85
C TYR A 337 -6.76 -14.08 8.31
N ALA A 338 -6.35 -15.31 8.56
CA ALA A 338 -6.26 -15.85 9.91
C ALA A 338 -5.15 -16.89 10.02
N LEU A 339 -4.24 -16.68 10.98
CA LEU A 339 -3.22 -17.63 11.37
C LEU A 339 -3.80 -18.57 12.42
N VAL A 340 -3.96 -19.84 12.08
CA VAL A 340 -4.65 -20.83 12.92
C VAL A 340 -3.81 -21.18 14.15
N SER A 341 -4.43 -21.24 15.34
CA SER A 341 -3.74 -21.63 16.55
C SER A 341 -3.26 -23.10 16.50
N PRO A 342 -2.11 -23.46 17.10
CA PRO A 342 -1.65 -24.85 17.16
C PRO A 342 -2.73 -25.79 17.71
N GLY A 343 -2.94 -26.92 17.02
CA GLY A 343 -3.94 -27.93 17.39
C GLY A 343 -5.37 -27.61 16.95
N GLN A 344 -5.63 -26.41 16.41
CA GLN A 344 -6.90 -26.07 15.80
C GLN A 344 -6.95 -26.47 14.32
N LYS A 345 -8.17 -26.69 13.81
CA LYS A 345 -8.38 -26.99 12.39
C LYS A 345 -8.70 -25.70 11.61
N PRO A 346 -8.22 -25.56 10.37
CA PRO A 346 -8.53 -24.40 9.52
C PRO A 346 -10.02 -24.15 9.35
N GLU A 347 -10.84 -25.22 9.26
CA GLU A 347 -12.28 -25.15 9.08
C GLU A 347 -12.98 -24.46 10.26
N VAL A 348 -12.48 -24.64 11.50
CA VAL A 348 -13.02 -23.98 12.70
C VAL A 348 -12.84 -22.45 12.60
N VAL A 349 -11.69 -22.02 12.09
CA VAL A 349 -11.38 -20.60 11.89
C VAL A 349 -12.18 -20.02 10.74
N GLU A 350 -12.28 -20.73 9.63
CA GLU A 350 -13.09 -20.34 8.48
C GLU A 350 -14.58 -20.17 8.89
N ASP A 351 -15.15 -21.14 9.62
CA ASP A 351 -16.50 -21.05 10.15
C ASP A 351 -16.69 -19.86 11.11
N ALA A 352 -15.66 -19.51 11.88
CA ALA A 352 -15.71 -18.35 12.76
C ALA A 352 -15.73 -17.04 11.97
N LEU A 353 -14.92 -16.92 10.91
CA LEU A 353 -14.96 -15.78 9.98
C LEU A 353 -16.35 -15.65 9.33
N HIS A 354 -16.90 -16.75 8.84
CA HIS A 354 -18.25 -16.78 8.25
C HIS A 354 -19.33 -16.34 9.26
N ARG A 355 -19.21 -16.74 10.54
CA ARG A 355 -20.17 -16.32 11.58
C ARG A 355 -20.13 -14.80 11.79
N GLU A 356 -18.94 -14.19 11.79
CA GLU A 356 -18.84 -12.72 11.96
C GLU A 356 -19.41 -11.97 10.75
N ILE A 357 -19.18 -12.45 9.52
CA ILE A 357 -19.81 -11.90 8.31
C ILE A 357 -21.35 -12.02 8.41
N LYS A 358 -21.89 -13.22 8.74
CA LYS A 358 -23.33 -13.44 8.89
C LYS A 358 -23.96 -12.58 9.98
N ARG A 359 -23.24 -12.31 11.08
CA ARG A 359 -23.72 -11.39 12.14
C ARG A 359 -23.92 -9.98 11.58
N LEU A 360 -22.96 -9.46 10.79
CA LEU A 360 -23.07 -8.14 10.16
C LEU A 360 -24.14 -8.10 9.07
N GLN A 361 -24.41 -9.22 8.40
CA GLN A 361 -25.51 -9.35 7.43
C GLN A 361 -26.87 -9.38 8.14
N ALA A 362 -26.98 -10.02 9.32
CA ALA A 362 -28.20 -10.08 10.09
C ALA A 362 -28.50 -8.74 10.78
N ASP A 363 -27.54 -8.23 11.52
CA ASP A 363 -27.68 -7.03 12.36
C ASP A 363 -26.59 -6.00 12.01
N PRO A 364 -26.97 -4.73 11.79
CA PRO A 364 -26.00 -3.66 11.57
C PRO A 364 -25.09 -3.49 12.80
N PRO A 365 -23.88 -2.90 12.65
CA PRO A 365 -23.05 -2.57 13.80
C PRO A 365 -23.78 -1.60 14.73
N THR A 366 -23.45 -1.69 16.02
CA THR A 366 -23.96 -0.71 17.00
C THR A 366 -23.42 0.68 16.71
N GLU A 367 -24.14 1.72 17.15
CA GLU A 367 -23.69 3.12 16.98
C GLU A 367 -22.31 3.35 17.60
N GLN A 368 -22.03 2.71 18.74
CA GLN A 368 -20.73 2.80 19.39
C GLN A 368 -19.58 2.18 18.56
N GLU A 369 -19.81 1.02 17.94
CA GLU A 369 -18.83 0.40 17.02
C GLU A 369 -18.59 1.26 15.79
N LEU A 370 -19.67 1.75 15.17
CA LEU A 370 -19.62 2.61 14.01
C LEU A 370 -18.83 3.89 14.30
N GLN A 371 -19.17 4.58 15.40
CA GLN A 371 -18.50 5.84 15.77
C GLN A 371 -17.02 5.63 16.09
N ARG A 372 -16.68 4.52 16.77
CA ARG A 372 -15.28 4.16 17.04
C ARG A 372 -14.50 3.93 15.74
N ALA A 373 -15.08 3.18 14.79
CA ALA A 373 -14.45 2.92 13.50
C ALA A 373 -14.23 4.21 12.70
N LYS A 374 -15.24 5.08 12.62
CA LYS A 374 -15.12 6.40 11.99
C LYS A 374 -14.00 7.24 12.60
N ASN A 375 -13.98 7.33 13.94
CA ASN A 375 -12.93 8.08 14.64
C ASN A 375 -11.54 7.52 14.36
N GLN A 376 -11.41 6.19 14.26
CA GLN A 376 -10.13 5.53 13.97
C GLN A 376 -9.67 5.83 12.54
N VAL A 377 -10.54 5.69 11.55
CA VAL A 377 -10.23 5.95 10.14
C VAL A 377 -9.91 7.43 9.93
N GLU A 378 -10.70 8.35 10.51
CA GLU A 378 -10.45 9.78 10.46
C GLU A 378 -9.11 10.16 11.12
N ALA A 379 -8.82 9.62 12.31
CA ALA A 379 -7.56 9.87 13.00
C ALA A 379 -6.35 9.38 12.18
N THR A 380 -6.43 8.18 11.59
CA THR A 380 -5.39 7.65 10.73
C THR A 380 -5.14 8.58 9.53
N HIS A 381 -6.20 9.01 8.86
CA HIS A 381 -6.12 9.93 7.72
C HIS A 381 -5.47 11.28 8.09
N ILE A 382 -5.84 11.85 9.24
CA ILE A 382 -5.23 13.09 9.75
C ILE A 382 -3.74 12.90 10.06
N PHE A 383 -3.37 11.79 10.74
CA PHE A 383 -1.97 11.51 11.07
C PHE A 383 -1.10 11.23 9.83
N GLU A 384 -1.68 10.69 8.77
CA GLU A 384 -0.96 10.53 7.50
C GLU A 384 -0.58 11.88 6.88
N GLN A 385 -1.43 12.90 7.02
CA GLN A 385 -1.14 14.25 6.52
C GLN A 385 -0.09 15.00 7.37
N ASP A 386 0.18 14.58 8.61
CA ASP A 386 1.23 15.19 9.44
C ASP A 386 2.65 14.83 8.99
N SER A 387 2.82 13.75 8.27
CA SER A 387 4.10 13.34 7.67
C SER A 387 4.18 13.80 6.22
N ASN A 388 5.17 14.62 5.86
CA ASN A 388 5.39 15.06 4.48
C ASN A 388 5.41 13.87 3.51
N PHE A 389 6.12 12.79 3.88
CA PHE A 389 6.23 11.58 3.07
C PHE A 389 4.88 10.90 2.88
N ARG A 390 4.11 10.67 3.95
CA ARG A 390 2.80 10.01 3.86
C ARG A 390 1.77 10.87 3.13
N HIS A 391 1.79 12.18 3.35
CA HIS A 391 0.94 13.10 2.62
C HIS A 391 1.22 13.04 1.11
N ALA A 392 2.50 13.08 0.71
CA ALA A 392 2.87 12.92 -0.70
C ALA A 392 2.48 11.55 -1.26
N MET A 393 2.62 10.47 -0.47
CA MET A 393 2.17 9.12 -0.83
C MET A 393 0.67 9.08 -1.14
N LEU A 394 -0.15 9.67 -0.28
CA LEU A 394 -1.61 9.70 -0.43
C LEU A 394 -2.02 10.46 -1.70
N LEU A 395 -1.42 11.64 -1.94
CA LEU A 395 -1.67 12.45 -3.14
C LEU A 395 -1.23 11.72 -4.42
N GLY A 396 -0.03 11.16 -4.43
CA GLY A 396 0.53 10.46 -5.57
C GLY A 396 -0.24 9.20 -5.91
N GLN A 397 -0.65 8.42 -4.92
CA GLN A 397 -1.50 7.24 -5.11
C GLN A 397 -2.85 7.64 -5.70
N ALA A 398 -3.53 8.64 -5.11
CA ALA A 398 -4.83 9.09 -5.61
C ALA A 398 -4.78 9.55 -7.08
N GLU A 399 -3.71 10.26 -7.46
CA GLU A 399 -3.50 10.68 -8.86
C GLU A 399 -3.20 9.51 -9.78
N SER A 400 -2.39 8.56 -9.31
CA SER A 400 -1.96 7.40 -10.12
C SER A 400 -3.11 6.47 -10.46
N VAL A 401 -4.03 6.24 -9.51
CA VAL A 401 -5.21 5.39 -9.75
C VAL A 401 -6.37 6.12 -10.43
N GLY A 402 -6.23 7.43 -10.69
CA GLY A 402 -7.26 8.23 -11.35
C GLY A 402 -8.36 8.77 -10.43
N ALA A 403 -8.22 8.61 -9.12
CA ALA A 403 -9.15 9.20 -8.14
C ALA A 403 -9.04 10.74 -8.10
N GLY A 404 -7.80 11.23 -8.24
CA GLY A 404 -7.46 12.63 -8.08
C GLY A 404 -7.37 13.06 -6.61
N TRP A 405 -6.43 13.96 -6.31
CA TRP A 405 -6.17 14.40 -4.94
C TRP A 405 -7.39 15.04 -4.25
N ARG A 406 -8.31 15.67 -5.00
CA ARG A 406 -9.55 16.27 -4.44
C ARG A 406 -10.49 15.26 -3.79
N LYS A 407 -10.40 13.96 -4.13
CA LYS A 407 -11.15 12.93 -3.40
C LYS A 407 -10.61 12.71 -1.98
N ILE A 408 -9.33 13.00 -1.77
CA ILE A 408 -8.70 12.91 -0.44
C ILE A 408 -9.29 13.97 0.50
N ASP A 409 -9.53 15.18 0.02
CA ASP A 409 -10.15 16.25 0.81
C ASP A 409 -11.59 15.91 1.23
N GLN A 410 -12.33 15.20 0.38
CA GLN A 410 -13.71 14.79 0.65
C GLN A 410 -13.79 13.53 1.53
N PHE A 411 -12.66 12.83 1.75
CA PHE A 411 -12.64 11.52 2.40
C PHE A 411 -13.28 11.54 3.79
N VAL A 412 -12.88 12.47 4.66
CA VAL A 412 -13.40 12.59 6.03
C VAL A 412 -14.91 12.84 6.05
N GLU A 413 -15.40 13.72 5.19
CA GLU A 413 -16.85 13.99 5.07
C GLU A 413 -17.61 12.72 4.67
N ARG A 414 -17.10 11.98 3.67
CA ARG A 414 -17.69 10.73 3.18
C ARG A 414 -17.68 9.65 4.26
N ILE A 415 -16.58 9.48 4.98
CA ILE A 415 -16.49 8.54 6.12
C ILE A 415 -17.52 8.88 7.21
N ARG A 416 -17.66 10.16 7.56
CA ARG A 416 -18.65 10.60 8.55
C ARG A 416 -20.09 10.35 8.12
N ALA A 417 -20.39 10.42 6.83
CA ALA A 417 -21.71 10.18 6.28
C ALA A 417 -22.14 8.70 6.28
N VAL A 418 -21.21 7.73 6.37
CA VAL A 418 -21.51 6.29 6.39
C VAL A 418 -22.44 5.94 7.55
N THR A 419 -23.48 5.16 7.30
CA THR A 419 -24.44 4.69 8.32
C THR A 419 -24.25 3.20 8.65
N ALA A 420 -24.78 2.76 9.79
CA ALA A 420 -24.78 1.34 10.15
C ALA A 420 -25.53 0.48 9.12
N LYS A 421 -26.57 1.05 8.47
CA LYS A 421 -27.30 0.38 7.39
C LYS A 421 -26.46 0.24 6.13
N ASP A 422 -25.56 1.18 5.82
CA ASP A 422 -24.64 1.05 4.70
C ASP A 422 -23.66 -0.09 4.92
N ILE A 423 -23.11 -0.23 6.12
CA ILE A 423 -22.25 -1.36 6.50
C ILE A 423 -22.98 -2.69 6.29
N GLN A 424 -24.21 -2.81 6.78
CA GLN A 424 -25.02 -4.02 6.61
C GLN A 424 -25.31 -4.29 5.12
N ARG A 425 -25.64 -3.25 4.36
CA ARG A 425 -25.95 -3.36 2.94
C ARG A 425 -24.74 -3.84 2.13
N VAL A 426 -23.57 -3.22 2.29
CA VAL A 426 -22.37 -3.64 1.56
C VAL A 426 -21.91 -5.04 1.96
N THR A 427 -22.06 -5.41 3.24
CA THR A 427 -21.75 -6.76 3.72
C THR A 427 -22.67 -7.80 3.05
N ARG A 428 -23.97 -7.51 2.90
CA ARG A 428 -24.94 -8.39 2.20
C ARG A 428 -24.67 -8.46 0.70
N GLN A 429 -24.30 -7.34 0.09
CA GLN A 429 -24.14 -7.22 -1.35
C GLN A 429 -22.86 -7.88 -1.86
N TYR A 430 -21.74 -7.70 -1.16
CA TYR A 430 -20.44 -8.10 -1.65
C TYR A 430 -19.86 -9.34 -0.97
N LEU A 431 -20.11 -9.55 0.32
CA LEU A 431 -19.56 -10.70 1.06
C LEU A 431 -20.47 -11.92 0.96
N THR A 432 -20.75 -12.35 -0.28
CA THR A 432 -21.63 -13.47 -0.61
C THR A 432 -20.83 -14.74 -0.90
N GLU A 433 -21.47 -15.89 -0.80
CA GLU A 433 -20.85 -17.18 -1.13
C GLU A 433 -20.39 -17.23 -2.59
N ASP A 434 -21.23 -16.75 -3.51
CA ASP A 434 -20.91 -16.76 -4.93
C ASP A 434 -19.69 -15.87 -5.30
N ASN A 435 -19.43 -14.84 -4.53
CA ASN A 435 -18.31 -13.91 -4.75
C ASN A 435 -17.03 -14.30 -3.98
N ARG A 436 -17.05 -15.42 -3.25
CA ARG A 436 -15.99 -15.82 -2.34
C ARG A 436 -14.92 -16.66 -3.01
N THR A 437 -13.65 -16.35 -2.70
CA THR A 437 -12.49 -17.19 -3.00
C THR A 437 -11.80 -17.55 -1.69
N VAL A 438 -11.60 -18.86 -1.41
CA VAL A 438 -10.99 -19.34 -0.16
C VAL A 438 -9.69 -20.06 -0.48
N GLY A 439 -8.61 -19.65 0.17
CA GLY A 439 -7.32 -20.32 0.15
C GLY A 439 -6.96 -20.84 1.55
N THR A 440 -6.52 -22.07 1.63
CA THR A 440 -6.04 -22.65 2.88
C THR A 440 -4.63 -23.19 2.70
N LEU A 441 -3.70 -22.68 3.50
CA LEU A 441 -2.35 -23.20 3.59
C LEU A 441 -2.34 -24.38 4.58
N ILE A 442 -1.89 -25.53 4.08
CA ILE A 442 -1.71 -26.74 4.86
C ILE A 442 -0.21 -26.95 5.11
N PRO A 443 0.25 -26.93 6.37
CA PRO A 443 1.63 -27.21 6.70
C PRO A 443 2.04 -28.61 6.27
N VAL A 444 3.17 -28.72 5.59
CA VAL A 444 3.88 -29.98 5.38
C VAL A 444 5.18 -29.91 6.16
N LEU A 445 5.39 -30.83 7.07
CA LEU A 445 6.66 -30.88 7.80
C LEU A 445 7.80 -31.13 6.81
N PRO A 446 8.94 -30.44 6.96
CA PRO A 446 10.12 -30.75 6.18
C PRO A 446 10.41 -32.26 6.27
N LYS A 447 10.70 -32.91 5.15
CA LYS A 447 11.22 -34.28 5.18
C LYS A 447 12.48 -34.25 6.04
N GLN A 448 12.47 -34.94 7.17
CA GLN A 448 13.70 -35.15 7.94
C GLN A 448 14.76 -35.72 6.97
N PRO A 449 15.98 -35.16 6.94
CA PRO A 449 17.03 -35.74 6.13
C PRO A 449 17.14 -37.21 6.54
N GLU A 450 17.03 -38.12 5.58
CA GLU A 450 17.19 -39.53 5.82
C GLU A 450 18.56 -39.71 6.48
N THR A 451 18.55 -40.12 7.75
CA THR A 451 19.80 -40.48 8.46
C THR A 451 20.45 -41.56 7.63
N PRO A 452 21.69 -41.38 7.15
CA PRO A 452 22.34 -42.45 6.39
C PRO A 452 22.30 -43.75 7.19
N SER A 453 21.70 -44.79 6.61
CA SER A 453 21.59 -46.10 7.22
C SER A 453 23.00 -46.57 7.69
N ALA A 454 23.12 -46.89 8.98
CA ALA A 454 24.33 -47.39 9.60
C ALA A 454 24.88 -48.72 9.00
N ALA A 455 24.29 -49.18 7.90
CA ALA A 455 24.67 -50.41 7.19
C ALA A 455 25.92 -50.28 6.28
N ALA A 456 26.49 -49.08 6.09
CA ALA A 456 27.66 -48.92 5.21
C ALA A 456 29.02 -48.92 5.92
N GLN A 457 29.11 -49.20 7.23
CA GLN A 457 30.37 -49.23 7.98
C GLN A 457 30.88 -50.63 8.33
N GLN A 458 30.29 -51.70 7.80
CA GLN A 458 30.85 -53.04 7.93
C GLN A 458 31.30 -53.56 6.55
N GLY A 459 32.56 -53.29 6.19
CA GLY A 459 33.15 -53.88 5.00
C GLY A 459 34.39 -53.17 4.49
N ARG A 460 35.50 -53.26 5.25
CA ARG A 460 36.84 -53.30 4.66
C ARG A 460 37.71 -54.24 5.51
N PRO A 461 38.31 -55.27 4.87
CA PRO A 461 39.28 -56.12 5.50
C PRO A 461 40.64 -55.46 5.71
#